data_30211d6a77530b57fb3d06b0989d4fd6
#
_entry.id   30211d6a77530b57fb3d06b0989d4fd6
#
_cell.length_a   1.000
_cell.length_b   1.000
_cell.length_c   1.000
_cell.angle_alpha   90.00
_cell.angle_beta   90.00
_cell.angle_gamma   90.00
#
_symmetry.space_group_name_H-M   'P 1'
#
loop_
_entity.id
_entity.type
_entity.pdbx_description
1 polymer ?
#
loop_
_entity_poly.entity_id
_entity_poly.type
_entity_poly.pdbx_seq_one_letter_code
_entity_poly.pdbx_strand_id
1 'polypeptide(L)'
;MEVRGLSDGDFTQDGRNVAGAYEYFLRRGSEGDRNQNWYMISDASQEKNENMNPRPEVKGSEEQENPLRESIAVPLNKAVNKNAPQKTYQPVYRPENGSYIANLSMARNLFTSDLDNRSGNYKYKDAATGEWRTSSMWIQTQGGIKQFGKTVDQLNIKGKYYSVQLGGDVAKWDIGTQGSGRIGMLAGMGKATNHSKSNITGYYSNGSVNGYNLGVYATWLTDQQNKTGLYIDTLAQYSWFNNAVNGQELAEEKYKSSGFTNSIESGYTFNIGSTEQLSYFIQPNAKITWVGINAQTHTATNKDIINYTNRGQLITRIGAKTYLQTTNNSEQQFMPFIAINWLHQNHNTGTQFSGQGVENSSKNSAEFKIGVESKIDQRLHAWANINHQIGNYNTSDTNALVGIKYAF
;
A
#
# COMPACT_ATOMS: atom_id res chain seq x y z
N MET A 1 -14.32 19.97 26.99
CA MET A 1 -14.38 21.32 27.59
C MET A 1 -15.76 21.49 28.23
N GLU A 2 -15.83 21.74 29.49
CA GLU A 2 -17.09 22.01 30.21
C GLU A 2 -17.14 23.50 30.51
N VAL A 3 -18.17 24.20 30.06
CA VAL A 3 -18.40 25.60 30.35
C VAL A 3 -19.50 25.64 31.40
N ARG A 4 -19.15 26.07 32.60
CA ARG A 4 -20.11 26.24 33.73
C ARG A 4 -20.58 27.68 33.80
N GLY A 5 -21.88 27.90 33.67
CA GLY A 5 -22.51 29.21 33.76
C GLY A 5 -23.68 29.35 32.79
N LEU A 6 -24.49 30.40 32.97
CA LEU A 6 -25.49 30.79 31.98
C LEU A 6 -24.78 31.52 30.85
N SER A 7 -24.83 30.93 29.63
CA SER A 7 -24.35 31.57 28.41
C SER A 7 -25.52 31.79 27.47
N ASP A 8 -25.84 33.05 27.21
CA ASP A 8 -26.89 33.44 26.27
C ASP A 8 -26.43 33.36 24.80
N GLY A 9 -25.17 32.92 24.56
CA GLY A 9 -24.56 32.82 23.26
C GLY A 9 -24.40 31.37 22.79
N ASP A 10 -24.48 31.17 21.48
CA ASP A 10 -24.08 29.93 20.81
C ASP A 10 -22.58 29.95 20.50
N PHE A 11 -21.89 28.86 20.82
CA PHE A 11 -20.53 28.67 20.37
C PHE A 11 -20.55 28.04 18.96
N THR A 12 -19.73 28.56 18.07
CA THR A 12 -19.49 27.98 16.76
C THR A 12 -18.10 27.36 16.71
N GLN A 13 -17.97 26.19 16.06
CA GLN A 13 -16.70 25.58 15.86
C GLN A 13 -15.98 26.30 14.71
N ASP A 14 -14.75 26.77 14.95
CA ASP A 14 -13.89 27.35 13.96
C ASP A 14 -12.82 26.32 13.57
N GLY A 15 -12.88 25.83 12.31
CA GLY A 15 -11.99 24.82 11.79
C GLY A 15 -12.20 23.40 12.32
N ARG A 16 -11.29 22.51 11.96
CA ARG A 16 -11.30 21.09 12.34
C ARG A 16 -10.70 20.89 13.73
N ASN A 17 -11.33 20.01 14.50
CA ASN A 17 -10.83 19.57 15.80
C ASN A 17 -10.54 18.07 15.74
N VAL A 18 -9.27 17.68 15.85
CA VAL A 18 -8.80 16.30 15.80
C VAL A 18 -8.02 15.94 17.06
N ALA A 19 -8.26 14.76 17.59
CA ALA A 19 -7.46 14.18 18.68
C ALA A 19 -7.41 12.66 18.52
N GLY A 20 -6.23 12.08 18.66
CA GLY A 20 -6.03 10.69 18.35
C GLY A 20 -6.43 10.36 16.90
N ALA A 21 -7.12 9.25 16.70
CA ALA A 21 -7.59 8.81 15.39
C ALA A 21 -8.89 9.46 14.92
N TYR A 22 -9.45 10.38 15.68
CA TYR A 22 -10.84 10.82 15.48
C TYR A 22 -10.99 12.31 15.19
N GLU A 23 -12.10 12.64 14.50
CA GLU A 23 -12.63 13.97 14.27
C GLU A 23 -13.64 14.30 15.37
N TYR A 24 -13.64 15.52 15.89
CA TYR A 24 -14.54 15.97 16.95
C TYR A 24 -15.33 17.19 16.52
N PHE A 25 -16.60 17.21 16.96
CA PHE A 25 -17.55 18.27 16.67
C PHE A 25 -18.08 18.89 17.96
N LEU A 26 -18.22 20.21 17.98
CA LEU A 26 -18.80 20.94 19.11
C LEU A 26 -20.32 20.77 19.08
N ARG A 27 -20.88 20.28 20.18
CA ARG A 27 -22.33 20.05 20.33
C ARG A 27 -22.83 20.61 21.66
N ARG A 28 -24.03 21.17 21.64
CA ARG A 28 -24.74 21.66 22.84
C ARG A 28 -25.61 20.54 23.41
N GLY A 29 -25.48 20.28 24.70
CA GLY A 29 -26.17 19.17 25.36
C GLY A 29 -25.52 17.80 25.07
N SER A 30 -25.89 16.83 25.90
CA SER A 30 -25.57 15.43 25.66
C SER A 30 -26.84 14.60 25.47
N GLU A 31 -26.77 13.46 24.83
CA GLU A 31 -27.91 12.56 24.71
C GLU A 31 -28.34 12.09 26.11
N GLY A 32 -29.55 12.40 26.49
CA GLY A 32 -30.10 12.08 27.81
C GLY A 32 -29.91 13.16 28.89
N ASP A 33 -29.07 14.16 28.64
CA ASP A 33 -28.89 15.30 29.54
C ASP A 33 -29.10 16.62 28.76
N ARG A 34 -30.28 17.20 28.89
CA ARG A 34 -30.63 18.49 28.26
C ARG A 34 -30.03 19.70 29.00
N ASN A 35 -28.82 19.50 29.57
CA ASN A 35 -28.07 20.61 30.10
C ASN A 35 -27.60 21.51 28.96
N GLN A 36 -27.33 22.77 29.24
CA GLN A 36 -26.86 23.74 28.24
C GLN A 36 -25.33 23.70 28.02
N ASN A 37 -24.65 22.63 28.46
CA ASN A 37 -23.20 22.46 28.35
C ASN A 37 -22.81 22.14 26.92
N TRP A 38 -21.59 22.50 26.53
CA TRP A 38 -20.99 22.22 25.23
C TRP A 38 -19.97 21.09 25.37
N TYR A 39 -20.04 20.17 24.43
CA TYR A 39 -19.21 18.96 24.40
C TYR A 39 -18.53 18.81 23.06
N MET A 40 -17.30 18.26 23.07
CA MET A 40 -16.61 17.78 21.88
C MET A 40 -16.92 16.29 21.71
N ILE A 41 -17.67 15.94 20.68
CA ILE A 41 -18.20 14.59 20.45
C ILE A 41 -17.69 14.07 19.10
N SER A 42 -17.31 12.80 19.05
CA SER A 42 -16.99 12.06 17.82
C SER A 42 -18.03 10.95 17.65
N ASP A 43 -19.06 11.17 16.84
CA ASP A 43 -20.13 10.20 16.60
C ASP A 43 -20.70 10.32 15.17
N ALA A 44 -20.45 9.31 14.36
CA ALA A 44 -20.90 9.22 12.98
C ALA A 44 -22.43 9.18 12.82
N SER A 45 -23.17 8.72 13.83
CA SER A 45 -24.63 8.63 13.78
C SER A 45 -25.31 9.98 13.79
N GLN A 46 -24.68 10.99 14.40
CA GLN A 46 -25.20 12.34 14.50
C GLN A 46 -24.89 13.19 13.25
N GLU A 47 -23.75 12.98 12.61
CA GLU A 47 -23.38 13.72 11.42
C GLU A 47 -24.30 13.47 10.21
N LYS A 48 -24.86 12.27 10.10
CA LYS A 48 -25.81 11.94 9.02
C LYS A 48 -27.13 12.72 9.12
N ASN A 49 -27.53 13.14 10.32
CA ASN A 49 -28.82 13.81 10.54
C ASN A 49 -28.73 15.33 10.32
N GLU A 50 -27.56 15.95 10.48
CA GLU A 50 -27.42 17.41 10.38
C GLU A 50 -27.11 17.90 8.96
N ASN A 51 -26.45 17.08 8.14
CA ASN A 51 -26.23 17.39 6.71
C ASN A 51 -27.51 17.32 5.84
N MET A 52 -28.65 16.86 6.39
CA MET A 52 -29.92 16.78 5.68
C MET A 52 -30.93 17.89 6.01
N ASN A 53 -30.65 18.78 6.97
CA ASN A 53 -31.53 19.89 7.26
C ASN A 53 -30.75 21.21 7.30
N PRO A 54 -30.99 22.14 6.36
CA PRO A 54 -30.59 23.53 6.54
C PRO A 54 -31.35 24.08 7.78
N ARG A 55 -30.59 24.69 8.68
CA ARG A 55 -31.02 25.35 9.89
C ARG A 55 -32.40 26.03 9.72
N PRO A 56 -33.45 25.71 10.52
CA PRO A 56 -34.65 26.52 10.54
C PRO A 56 -34.30 27.87 11.19
N GLU A 57 -34.60 28.96 10.48
CA GLU A 57 -34.58 30.30 11.06
C GLU A 57 -35.51 30.33 12.27
N VAL A 58 -34.95 30.57 13.43
CA VAL A 58 -35.72 30.80 14.64
C VAL A 58 -36.32 32.21 14.54
N LYS A 59 -37.58 32.30 14.16
CA LYS A 59 -38.39 33.48 14.40
C LYS A 59 -38.61 33.59 15.88
N GLY A 60 -38.27 34.76 16.44
CA GLY A 60 -38.41 35.05 17.83
C GLY A 60 -39.80 34.74 18.39
N SER A 61 -39.89 34.14 19.55
CA SER A 61 -41.08 34.00 20.37
C SER A 61 -40.81 34.58 21.76
N GLU A 62 -41.75 35.41 22.10
CA GLU A 62 -41.98 36.21 23.26
C GLU A 62 -41.58 35.64 24.63
N GLU A 63 -41.17 36.56 25.49
CA GLU A 63 -40.94 36.38 26.91
C GLU A 63 -42.17 35.78 27.62
N GLN A 64 -41.94 34.72 28.39
CA GLN A 64 -42.79 34.36 29.51
C GLN A 64 -41.97 34.25 30.80
N GLU A 65 -42.37 35.06 31.76
CA GLU A 65 -41.84 35.18 33.10
C GLU A 65 -41.86 33.87 33.89
N ASN A 66 -40.84 33.70 34.67
CA ASN A 66 -40.57 32.59 35.56
C ASN A 66 -41.06 32.89 36.98
N PRO A 67 -41.81 32.02 37.65
CA PRO A 67 -41.93 32.05 39.08
C PRO A 67 -41.21 30.92 39.80
N LEU A 68 -40.27 31.32 40.65
CA LEU A 68 -39.94 30.75 41.96
C LEU A 68 -39.25 29.38 42.07
N ARG A 69 -38.05 29.49 42.59
CA ARG A 69 -37.25 28.50 43.27
C ARG A 69 -38.03 27.67 44.28
N GLU A 70 -37.88 26.36 44.18
CA GLU A 70 -37.86 25.47 45.34
C GLU A 70 -36.78 24.42 45.17
N SER A 71 -35.86 24.40 46.13
CA SER A 71 -34.78 23.41 46.24
C SER A 71 -35.37 22.08 46.71
N ILE A 72 -35.35 21.09 45.86
CA ILE A 72 -35.59 19.71 46.28
C ILE A 72 -34.34 18.89 45.98
N ALA A 73 -33.70 18.42 47.06
CA ALA A 73 -32.67 17.40 47.02
C ALA A 73 -33.30 16.10 46.49
N VAL A 74 -32.89 15.64 45.34
CA VAL A 74 -33.30 14.35 44.81
C VAL A 74 -32.23 13.32 45.16
N PRO A 75 -32.60 12.18 45.78
CA PRO A 75 -31.64 11.15 46.15
C PRO A 75 -31.06 10.45 44.93
N LEU A 76 -29.74 10.24 44.97
CA LEU A 76 -28.98 9.41 44.05
C LEU A 76 -29.40 7.94 44.16
N ASN A 77 -30.44 7.52 43.45
CA ASN A 77 -30.69 6.08 43.18
C ASN A 77 -31.76 6.00 42.08
N LYS A 78 -31.36 6.28 40.82
CA LYS A 78 -32.13 5.78 39.67
C LYS A 78 -31.45 4.52 39.21
N ALA A 79 -32.16 3.40 39.41
CA ALA A 79 -31.80 2.11 38.82
C ALA A 79 -31.51 2.29 37.33
N VAL A 80 -30.30 1.95 36.93
CA VAL A 80 -29.92 1.89 35.51
C VAL A 80 -30.81 0.84 34.85
N ASN A 81 -31.70 1.25 33.98
CA ASN A 81 -32.51 0.34 33.15
C ASN A 81 -31.60 -0.45 32.22
N LYS A 82 -31.29 -1.67 32.59
CA LYS A 82 -30.40 -2.59 31.83
C LYS A 82 -30.96 -3.02 30.46
N ASN A 83 -32.16 -2.59 30.08
CA ASN A 83 -32.85 -2.95 28.84
C ASN A 83 -32.99 -1.77 27.84
N ALA A 84 -32.35 -0.65 28.06
CA ALA A 84 -32.24 0.36 27.01
C ALA A 84 -31.29 -0.15 25.92
N PRO A 85 -31.64 -0.08 24.62
CA PRO A 85 -30.70 -0.44 23.56
C PRO A 85 -29.43 0.38 23.74
N GLN A 86 -28.31 -0.29 23.97
CA GLN A 86 -27.00 0.39 24.02
C GLN A 86 -26.75 0.99 22.66
N LYS A 87 -26.85 2.29 22.53
CA LYS A 87 -26.50 3.02 21.33
C LYS A 87 -25.00 2.87 21.14
N THR A 88 -24.63 2.13 20.10
CA THR A 88 -23.23 1.91 19.77
C THR A 88 -22.68 3.21 19.16
N TYR A 89 -21.88 3.95 19.92
CA TYR A 89 -21.16 5.10 19.40
C TYR A 89 -20.20 4.65 18.29
N GLN A 90 -20.30 5.26 17.13
CA GLN A 90 -19.38 5.05 16.03
C GLN A 90 -18.50 6.30 15.88
N PRO A 91 -17.25 6.27 16.37
CA PRO A 91 -16.38 7.42 16.26
C PRO A 91 -16.10 7.78 14.80
N VAL A 92 -15.96 9.06 14.51
CA VAL A 92 -15.68 9.60 13.19
C VAL A 92 -14.18 9.60 12.98
N TYR A 93 -13.69 8.77 12.07
CA TYR A 93 -12.27 8.72 11.75
C TYR A 93 -11.82 9.93 10.93
N ARG A 94 -10.71 10.55 11.35
CA ARG A 94 -10.04 11.59 10.57
C ARG A 94 -9.39 11.02 9.31
N PRO A 95 -9.45 11.70 8.14
CA PRO A 95 -8.93 11.18 6.88
C PRO A 95 -7.40 10.96 6.88
N GLU A 96 -6.65 11.61 7.77
CA GLU A 96 -5.19 11.43 7.91
C GLU A 96 -4.83 9.97 8.24
N ASN A 97 -5.68 9.23 8.97
CA ASN A 97 -5.48 7.78 9.19
C ASN A 97 -5.26 7.03 7.88
N GLY A 98 -6.10 7.31 6.88
CA GLY A 98 -6.00 6.70 5.57
C GLY A 98 -4.72 7.07 4.84
N SER A 99 -4.29 8.33 4.90
CA SER A 99 -3.04 8.78 4.26
C SER A 99 -1.80 8.16 4.90
N TYR A 100 -1.77 7.99 6.23
CA TYR A 100 -0.65 7.32 6.90
C TYR A 100 -0.58 5.82 6.56
N ILE A 101 -1.72 5.12 6.55
CA ILE A 101 -1.80 3.70 6.13
C ILE A 101 -1.36 3.55 4.67
N ALA A 102 -1.86 4.41 3.80
CA ALA A 102 -1.51 4.37 2.38
C ALA A 102 -0.03 4.65 2.15
N ASN A 103 0.56 5.65 2.81
CA ASN A 103 1.99 5.94 2.72
C ASN A 103 2.83 4.71 3.08
N LEU A 104 2.57 4.06 4.22
CA LEU A 104 3.33 2.88 4.63
C LEU A 104 3.12 1.69 3.68
N SER A 105 1.89 1.43 3.26
CA SER A 105 1.57 0.36 2.31
C SER A 105 2.24 0.60 0.96
N MET A 106 2.24 1.83 0.47
CA MET A 106 2.86 2.18 -0.82
C MET A 106 4.38 2.14 -0.73
N ALA A 107 5.00 2.60 0.38
CA ALA A 107 6.43 2.48 0.62
C ALA A 107 6.89 1.01 0.58
N ARG A 108 6.13 0.09 1.19
CA ARG A 108 6.42 -1.35 1.20
C ARG A 108 6.36 -2.02 -0.18
N ASN A 109 5.60 -1.45 -1.11
CA ASN A 109 5.39 -2.01 -2.46
C ASN A 109 6.05 -1.20 -3.59
N LEU A 110 6.68 -0.06 -3.28
CA LEU A 110 7.20 0.85 -4.31
C LEU A 110 8.34 0.23 -5.14
N PHE A 111 9.18 -0.60 -4.51
CA PHE A 111 10.33 -1.22 -5.15
C PHE A 111 10.19 -2.74 -5.17
N THR A 112 9.33 -3.23 -6.04
CA THR A 112 9.20 -4.66 -6.31
C THR A 112 10.11 -5.03 -7.48
N SER A 113 10.83 -6.15 -7.34
CA SER A 113 11.66 -6.69 -8.40
C SER A 113 11.55 -8.21 -8.40
N ASP A 114 10.89 -8.74 -9.41
CA ASP A 114 10.75 -10.17 -9.65
C ASP A 114 11.83 -10.65 -10.63
N LEU A 115 12.07 -11.95 -10.70
CA LEU A 115 12.99 -12.56 -11.65
C LEU A 115 12.64 -12.18 -13.10
N ASP A 116 11.35 -12.19 -13.44
CA ASP A 116 10.86 -11.83 -14.79
C ASP A 116 11.29 -10.41 -15.22
N ASN A 117 11.40 -9.51 -14.27
CA ASN A 117 11.77 -8.12 -14.52
C ASN A 117 13.28 -7.89 -14.64
N ARG A 118 14.08 -8.96 -14.44
CA ARG A 118 15.53 -8.96 -14.54
C ARG A 118 16.02 -10.05 -15.50
N SER A 119 15.09 -10.73 -16.16
CA SER A 119 15.35 -11.84 -17.05
C SER A 119 16.18 -11.44 -18.27
N GLY A 120 16.88 -12.38 -18.80
CA GLY A 120 17.74 -12.25 -19.96
C GLY A 120 19.13 -12.82 -19.65
N ASN A 121 19.24 -14.13 -19.78
CA ASN A 121 20.51 -14.82 -19.64
C ASN A 121 21.10 -15.05 -21.03
N TYR A 122 21.91 -14.12 -21.51
CA TYR A 122 22.57 -14.33 -22.80
C TYR A 122 24.06 -14.11 -22.64
N LYS A 123 24.81 -15.14 -23.05
CA LYS A 123 26.22 -14.99 -23.36
C LYS A 123 26.29 -14.42 -24.78
N TYR A 124 27.05 -13.38 -24.97
CA TYR A 124 27.40 -12.93 -26.31
C TYR A 124 28.90 -13.08 -26.51
N LYS A 125 29.30 -13.36 -27.76
CA LYS A 125 30.70 -13.42 -28.15
C LYS A 125 31.14 -12.01 -28.51
N ASP A 126 32.11 -11.46 -27.79
CA ASP A 126 32.71 -10.18 -28.13
C ASP A 126 33.35 -10.28 -29.50
N ALA A 127 32.91 -9.45 -30.44
CA ALA A 127 33.39 -9.47 -31.81
C ALA A 127 34.89 -9.08 -31.95
N ALA A 128 35.42 -8.35 -31.00
CA ALA A 128 36.81 -7.88 -31.01
C ALA A 128 37.76 -8.88 -30.36
N THR A 129 37.36 -9.54 -29.27
CA THR A 129 38.22 -10.44 -28.49
C THR A 129 37.91 -11.92 -28.72
N GLY A 130 36.75 -12.25 -29.29
CA GLY A 130 36.29 -13.64 -29.44
C GLY A 130 35.87 -14.27 -28.11
N GLU A 131 35.95 -13.59 -27.00
CA GLU A 131 35.60 -14.08 -25.69
C GLU A 131 34.10 -13.99 -25.41
N TRP A 132 33.59 -14.94 -24.63
CA TRP A 132 32.22 -14.87 -24.15
C TRP A 132 32.10 -13.88 -22.99
N ARG A 133 31.37 -12.79 -23.19
CA ARG A 133 31.12 -11.78 -22.17
C ARG A 133 29.71 -11.90 -21.60
N THR A 134 29.53 -11.48 -20.34
CA THR A 134 28.30 -11.70 -19.58
C THR A 134 27.88 -10.49 -18.78
N SER A 135 28.58 -9.36 -18.90
CA SER A 135 28.20 -8.11 -18.25
C SER A 135 26.93 -7.56 -18.88
N SER A 136 26.00 -7.10 -18.06
CA SER A 136 24.74 -6.55 -18.55
C SER A 136 24.23 -5.49 -17.60
N MET A 137 23.57 -4.50 -18.16
CA MET A 137 22.79 -3.51 -17.40
C MET A 137 21.35 -3.53 -17.85
N TRP A 138 20.46 -3.28 -16.91
CA TRP A 138 19.03 -3.15 -17.17
C TRP A 138 18.46 -1.92 -16.49
N ILE A 139 17.41 -1.37 -17.09
CA ILE A 139 16.58 -0.33 -16.53
C ILE A 139 15.12 -0.73 -16.69
N GLN A 140 14.33 -0.47 -15.67
CA GLN A 140 12.89 -0.66 -15.73
C GLN A 140 12.17 0.52 -15.08
N THR A 141 10.96 0.77 -15.56
CA THR A 141 10.02 1.70 -14.97
C THR A 141 8.68 1.03 -14.75
N GLN A 142 8.05 1.34 -13.64
CA GLN A 142 6.69 0.91 -13.35
C GLN A 142 5.84 2.08 -12.87
N GLY A 143 4.54 1.99 -13.14
CA GLY A 143 3.56 2.94 -12.63
C GLY A 143 2.24 2.25 -12.36
N GLY A 144 1.51 2.67 -11.33
CA GLY A 144 0.27 2.01 -10.95
C GLY A 144 -0.67 2.88 -10.15
N ILE A 145 -1.88 2.34 -9.99
CA ILE A 145 -2.98 2.91 -9.22
C ILE A 145 -3.44 1.87 -8.21
N LYS A 146 -3.51 2.27 -6.95
CA LYS A 146 -3.96 1.42 -5.85
C LYS A 146 -5.21 1.98 -5.20
N GLN A 147 -6.20 1.10 -4.97
CA GLN A 147 -7.39 1.38 -4.19
C GLN A 147 -7.34 0.55 -2.92
N PHE A 148 -7.60 1.17 -1.79
CA PHE A 148 -7.54 0.53 -0.48
C PHE A 148 -8.91 -0.02 -0.03
N GLY A 149 -9.91 0.09 -0.88
CA GLY A 149 -11.25 -0.45 -0.68
C GLY A 149 -11.92 0.03 0.61
N LYS A 150 -12.66 -0.87 1.25
CA LYS A 150 -13.34 -0.64 2.54
C LYS A 150 -12.42 -0.92 3.74
N THR A 151 -11.15 -0.65 3.61
CA THR A 151 -10.13 -0.87 4.64
C THR A 151 -10.48 -0.20 5.96
N VAL A 152 -11.03 1.02 5.85
CA VAL A 152 -11.65 1.75 6.94
C VAL A 152 -13.02 2.16 6.41
N ASP A 153 -14.10 1.63 6.96
CA ASP A 153 -15.47 1.78 6.40
C ASP A 153 -15.88 3.23 6.11
N GLN A 154 -15.28 4.18 6.81
CA GLN A 154 -15.59 5.61 6.68
C GLN A 154 -14.67 6.34 5.69
N LEU A 155 -13.57 5.72 5.23
CA LEU A 155 -12.56 6.37 4.42
C LEU A 155 -12.47 5.78 3.01
N ASN A 156 -12.48 6.64 2.00
CA ASN A 156 -12.19 6.28 0.61
C ASN A 156 -10.75 6.67 0.29
N ILE A 157 -9.88 5.67 0.11
CA ILE A 157 -8.44 5.87 -0.04
C ILE A 157 -7.98 5.37 -1.41
N LYS A 158 -7.36 6.25 -2.19
CA LYS A 158 -6.79 5.95 -3.50
C LYS A 158 -5.36 6.47 -3.57
N GLY A 159 -4.49 5.72 -4.24
CA GLY A 159 -3.10 6.10 -4.44
C GLY A 159 -2.62 5.84 -5.86
N LYS A 160 -1.57 6.52 -6.25
CA LYS A 160 -0.84 6.30 -7.50
C LYS A 160 0.66 6.35 -7.21
N TYR A 161 1.42 5.57 -7.97
CA TYR A 161 2.86 5.49 -7.79
C TYR A 161 3.59 5.28 -9.10
N TYR A 162 4.86 5.63 -9.08
CA TYR A 162 5.81 5.27 -10.13
C TYR A 162 7.19 5.05 -9.53
N SER A 163 7.97 4.18 -10.14
CA SER A 163 9.38 3.97 -9.80
C SER A 163 10.20 3.65 -11.02
N VAL A 164 11.49 3.96 -10.91
CA VAL A 164 12.52 3.58 -11.88
C VAL A 164 13.59 2.82 -11.11
N GLN A 165 13.99 1.67 -11.62
CA GLN A 165 15.09 0.89 -11.09
C GLN A 165 16.08 0.58 -12.20
N LEU A 166 17.35 0.62 -11.86
CA LEU A 166 18.45 0.19 -12.71
C LEU A 166 19.29 -0.86 -11.98
N GLY A 167 19.89 -1.75 -12.72
CA GLY A 167 20.77 -2.75 -12.13
C GLY A 167 21.59 -3.46 -13.19
N GLY A 168 22.40 -4.39 -12.75
CA GLY A 168 23.24 -5.18 -13.63
C GLY A 168 23.84 -6.39 -12.96
N ASP A 169 24.21 -7.38 -13.76
CA ASP A 169 24.90 -8.58 -13.29
C ASP A 169 26.39 -8.23 -13.05
N VAL A 170 26.86 -8.43 -11.83
CA VAL A 170 28.25 -8.16 -11.40
C VAL A 170 29.12 -9.38 -11.62
N ALA A 171 28.57 -10.58 -11.35
CA ALA A 171 29.25 -11.85 -11.56
C ALA A 171 28.29 -12.89 -12.10
N LYS A 172 28.82 -13.76 -12.94
CA LYS A 172 28.11 -14.90 -13.51
C LYS A 172 29.07 -16.08 -13.67
N TRP A 173 28.57 -17.28 -13.40
CA TRP A 173 29.33 -18.52 -13.51
C TRP A 173 28.47 -19.66 -14.03
N ASP A 174 29.09 -20.61 -14.65
CA ASP A 174 28.44 -21.83 -15.08
C ASP A 174 28.50 -22.89 -13.97
N ILE A 175 27.45 -23.69 -13.86
CA ILE A 175 27.32 -24.76 -12.89
C ILE A 175 27.08 -26.08 -13.68
N GLY A 176 28.09 -26.92 -13.71
CA GLY A 176 28.05 -28.09 -14.56
C GLY A 176 27.98 -27.74 -16.05
N THR A 177 27.30 -28.57 -16.85
CA THR A 177 27.22 -28.40 -18.32
C THR A 177 26.07 -27.46 -18.76
N GLN A 178 25.04 -27.30 -17.97
CA GLN A 178 23.82 -26.60 -18.37
C GLN A 178 23.37 -25.53 -17.37
N GLY A 179 23.75 -25.61 -16.10
CA GLY A 179 23.35 -24.68 -15.05
C GLY A 179 24.13 -23.37 -15.06
N SER A 180 23.56 -22.35 -14.48
CA SER A 180 24.26 -21.08 -14.30
C SER A 180 23.82 -20.36 -13.01
N GLY A 181 24.77 -19.62 -12.44
CA GLY A 181 24.53 -18.69 -11.34
C GLY A 181 24.88 -17.28 -11.74
N ARG A 182 24.24 -16.30 -11.13
CA ARG A 182 24.56 -14.89 -11.29
C ARG A 182 24.30 -14.11 -9.99
N ILE A 183 25.06 -13.08 -9.77
CA ILE A 183 24.84 -12.07 -8.72
C ILE A 183 24.83 -10.71 -9.39
N GLY A 184 23.95 -9.86 -8.96
CA GLY A 184 23.88 -8.50 -9.45
C GLY A 184 23.49 -7.50 -8.37
N MET A 185 23.54 -6.25 -8.75
CA MET A 185 23.17 -5.11 -7.90
C MET A 185 22.07 -4.31 -8.57
N LEU A 186 21.31 -3.60 -7.76
CA LEU A 186 20.27 -2.69 -8.23
C LEU A 186 20.18 -1.45 -7.36
N ALA A 187 19.72 -0.38 -7.96
CA ALA A 187 19.35 0.86 -7.29
C ALA A 187 18.07 1.41 -7.93
N GLY A 188 17.32 2.22 -7.19
CA GLY A 188 16.10 2.81 -7.73
C GLY A 188 15.64 4.04 -6.98
N MET A 189 14.72 4.72 -7.62
CA MET A 189 13.99 5.85 -7.05
C MET A 189 12.51 5.75 -7.41
N GLY A 190 11.65 6.32 -6.56
CA GLY A 190 10.22 6.29 -6.82
C GLY A 190 9.45 7.28 -5.97
N LYS A 191 8.21 7.49 -6.39
CA LYS A 191 7.28 8.38 -5.72
C LYS A 191 5.90 7.76 -5.69
N ALA A 192 5.21 7.93 -4.57
CA ALA A 192 3.81 7.61 -4.44
C ALA A 192 3.05 8.79 -3.84
N THR A 193 1.78 8.91 -4.21
CA THR A 193 0.85 9.89 -3.63
C THR A 193 -0.48 9.23 -3.39
N ASN A 194 -1.17 9.64 -2.35
CA ASN A 194 -2.51 9.15 -2.06
C ASN A 194 -3.44 10.28 -1.62
N HIS A 195 -4.72 9.98 -1.73
CA HIS A 195 -5.82 10.83 -1.30
C HIS A 195 -6.78 9.98 -0.48
N SER A 196 -7.05 10.43 0.73
CA SER A 196 -7.99 9.83 1.67
C SER A 196 -9.11 10.81 1.94
N LYS A 197 -10.36 10.40 1.75
CA LYS A 197 -11.55 11.23 1.98
C LYS A 197 -12.51 10.53 2.93
N SER A 198 -13.00 11.25 3.94
CA SER A 198 -14.05 10.78 4.82
C SER A 198 -15.41 10.80 4.11
N ASN A 199 -16.12 9.67 4.17
CA ASN A 199 -17.47 9.54 3.64
C ASN A 199 -18.52 10.16 4.60
N ILE A 200 -18.12 10.47 5.83
CA ILE A 200 -18.98 11.06 6.85
C ILE A 200 -18.91 12.57 6.79
N THR A 201 -17.72 13.16 6.89
CA THR A 201 -17.52 14.60 7.00
C THR A 201 -17.21 15.29 5.68
N GLY A 202 -16.78 14.52 4.67
CA GLY A 202 -16.27 15.06 3.43
C GLY A 202 -14.84 15.61 3.50
N TYR A 203 -14.24 15.73 4.68
CA TYR A 203 -12.84 16.15 4.86
C TYR A 203 -11.88 15.18 4.17
N TYR A 204 -10.72 15.67 3.77
CA TYR A 204 -9.72 14.89 3.06
C TYR A 204 -8.30 15.12 3.59
N SER A 205 -7.44 14.20 3.26
CA SER A 205 -6.00 14.26 3.49
C SER A 205 -5.25 13.74 2.27
N ASN A 206 -4.08 14.30 2.02
CA ASN A 206 -3.17 13.86 0.97
C ASN A 206 -1.89 13.33 1.59
N GLY A 207 -1.46 12.16 1.13
CA GLY A 207 -0.18 11.58 1.51
C GLY A 207 0.81 11.57 0.35
N SER A 208 2.10 11.63 0.67
CA SER A 208 3.17 11.46 -0.31
C SER A 208 4.34 10.66 0.27
N VAL A 209 4.99 9.90 -0.60
CA VAL A 209 6.17 9.07 -0.31
C VAL A 209 7.17 9.28 -1.43
N ASN A 210 8.38 9.72 -1.09
CA ASN A 210 9.50 9.80 -2.03
C ASN A 210 10.61 8.89 -1.52
N GLY A 211 11.06 7.93 -2.32
CA GLY A 211 11.96 6.90 -1.88
C GLY A 211 13.07 6.53 -2.83
N TYR A 212 14.07 5.88 -2.24
CA TYR A 212 15.23 5.31 -2.92
C TYR A 212 15.46 3.90 -2.38
N ASN A 213 16.07 3.06 -3.18
CA ASN A 213 16.53 1.74 -2.73
C ASN A 213 17.90 1.40 -3.31
N LEU A 214 18.57 0.51 -2.61
CA LEU A 214 19.80 -0.16 -3.05
C LEU A 214 19.68 -1.64 -2.67
N GLY A 215 20.09 -2.54 -3.57
CA GLY A 215 19.96 -3.97 -3.31
C GLY A 215 20.91 -4.83 -4.11
N VAL A 216 20.92 -6.09 -3.72
CA VAL A 216 21.65 -7.16 -4.38
C VAL A 216 20.70 -8.31 -4.69
N TYR A 217 20.96 -9.04 -5.76
CA TYR A 217 20.20 -10.23 -6.11
C TYR A 217 21.13 -11.36 -6.53
N ALA A 218 20.65 -12.58 -6.36
CA ALA A 218 21.33 -13.77 -6.88
C ALA A 218 20.29 -14.71 -7.49
N THR A 219 20.62 -15.27 -8.64
CA THR A 219 19.76 -16.21 -9.36
C THR A 219 20.56 -17.43 -9.72
N TRP A 220 19.98 -18.60 -9.50
CA TRP A 220 20.50 -19.89 -9.92
C TRP A 220 19.50 -20.61 -10.81
N LEU A 221 19.98 -21.21 -11.90
CA LEU A 221 19.21 -21.92 -12.92
C LEU A 221 19.87 -23.29 -13.19
N THR A 222 19.08 -24.37 -13.24
CA THR A 222 19.61 -25.70 -13.53
C THR A 222 19.85 -25.95 -15.02
N ASP A 223 19.03 -25.33 -15.87
CA ASP A 223 19.17 -25.46 -17.34
C ASP A 223 18.99 -24.08 -18.00
N GLN A 224 20.10 -23.48 -18.38
CA GLN A 224 20.11 -22.19 -19.05
C GLN A 224 19.79 -22.29 -20.55
N GLN A 225 20.15 -23.40 -21.19
CA GLN A 225 20.03 -23.53 -22.65
C GLN A 225 18.57 -23.71 -23.06
N ASN A 226 17.87 -24.64 -22.41
CA ASN A 226 16.48 -24.93 -22.72
C ASN A 226 15.48 -24.10 -21.89
N LYS A 227 15.98 -23.33 -20.92
CA LYS A 227 15.17 -22.58 -19.95
C LYS A 227 14.17 -23.45 -19.18
N THR A 228 14.53 -24.73 -18.97
CA THR A 228 13.74 -25.72 -18.21
C THR A 228 14.39 -25.99 -16.87
N GLY A 229 13.70 -26.71 -16.00
CA GLY A 229 14.23 -27.13 -14.71
C GLY A 229 14.00 -26.13 -13.57
N LEU A 230 14.70 -26.38 -12.49
CA LEU A 230 14.59 -25.62 -11.25
C LEU A 230 15.31 -24.28 -11.37
N TYR A 231 14.70 -23.25 -10.80
CA TYR A 231 15.37 -21.98 -10.51
C TYR A 231 15.19 -21.56 -9.06
N ILE A 232 16.16 -20.81 -8.55
CA ILE A 232 16.08 -20.12 -7.27
C ILE A 232 16.54 -18.68 -7.50
N ASP A 233 15.75 -17.72 -7.04
CA ASP A 233 16.06 -16.30 -7.10
C ASP A 233 15.95 -15.68 -5.71
N THR A 234 16.93 -14.87 -5.34
CA THR A 234 16.98 -14.18 -4.07
C THR A 234 17.22 -12.70 -4.28
N LEU A 235 16.60 -11.89 -3.44
CA LEU A 235 16.76 -10.45 -3.43
C LEU A 235 16.90 -9.95 -2.00
N ALA A 236 17.86 -9.06 -1.77
CA ALA A 236 18.00 -8.30 -0.53
C ALA A 236 18.18 -6.83 -0.90
N GLN A 237 17.30 -5.97 -0.41
CA GLN A 237 17.38 -4.53 -0.65
C GLN A 237 17.05 -3.73 0.60
N TYR A 238 17.69 -2.57 0.73
CA TYR A 238 17.37 -1.56 1.72
C TYR A 238 16.73 -0.36 1.04
N SER A 239 15.63 0.12 1.61
CA SER A 239 14.89 1.27 1.09
C SER A 239 14.72 2.34 2.17
N TRP A 240 14.75 3.61 1.75
CA TRP A 240 14.50 4.76 2.63
C TRP A 240 13.59 5.76 1.93
N PHE A 241 12.71 6.37 2.74
CA PHE A 241 11.65 7.22 2.24
C PHE A 241 11.49 8.48 3.09
N ASN A 242 11.16 9.57 2.42
CA ASN A 242 10.61 10.79 3.01
C ASN A 242 9.11 10.80 2.75
N ASN A 243 8.34 10.90 3.81
CA ASN A 243 6.89 10.86 3.77
C ASN A 243 6.32 12.20 4.23
N ALA A 244 5.16 12.56 3.68
CA ALA A 244 4.38 13.68 4.16
C ALA A 244 2.89 13.32 4.20
N VAL A 245 2.17 13.91 5.15
CA VAL A 245 0.71 13.87 5.25
C VAL A 245 0.21 15.28 5.45
N ASN A 246 -0.71 15.71 4.60
CA ASN A 246 -1.32 17.03 4.62
C ASN A 246 -2.84 16.88 4.74
N GLY A 247 -3.40 17.09 5.92
CA GLY A 247 -4.81 17.12 6.19
C GLY A 247 -5.42 18.48 5.84
N GLN A 248 -6.65 18.47 5.36
CA GLN A 248 -7.39 19.72 5.15
C GLN A 248 -7.43 20.52 6.44
N GLU A 249 -7.11 21.83 6.40
CA GLU A 249 -7.06 22.75 7.54
C GLU A 249 -6.11 22.35 8.68
N LEU A 250 -5.16 21.43 8.43
CA LEU A 250 -4.17 21.01 9.40
C LEU A 250 -2.75 21.26 8.87
N ALA A 251 -1.79 21.36 9.79
CA ALA A 251 -0.39 21.46 9.44
C ALA A 251 0.10 20.20 8.72
N GLU A 252 1.02 20.38 7.75
CA GLU A 252 1.69 19.26 7.09
C GLU A 252 2.62 18.53 8.05
N GLU A 253 2.48 17.22 8.13
CA GLU A 253 3.33 16.34 8.93
C GLU A 253 4.36 15.64 8.05
N LYS A 254 5.65 15.72 8.41
CA LYS A 254 6.77 15.10 7.68
C LYS A 254 7.47 14.07 8.56
N TYR A 255 7.73 12.90 8.01
CA TYR A 255 8.38 11.81 8.73
C TYR A 255 9.15 10.88 7.77
N LYS A 256 9.95 9.98 8.33
CA LYS A 256 10.78 9.05 7.56
C LYS A 256 10.31 7.62 7.77
N SER A 257 10.52 6.80 6.75
CA SER A 257 10.41 5.34 6.85
C SER A 257 11.57 4.68 6.13
N SER A 258 11.98 3.51 6.60
CA SER A 258 13.06 2.74 6.00
C SER A 258 13.01 1.28 6.44
N GLY A 259 13.73 0.41 5.74
CA GLY A 259 13.88 -0.97 6.13
C GLY A 259 14.38 -1.87 5.01
N PHE A 260 14.66 -3.12 5.39
CA PHE A 260 15.04 -4.17 4.47
C PHE A 260 13.82 -4.85 3.85
N THR A 261 13.97 -5.24 2.59
CA THR A 261 13.08 -6.20 1.92
C THR A 261 13.93 -7.34 1.41
N ASN A 262 13.61 -8.57 1.85
CA ASN A 262 14.31 -9.78 1.46
C ASN A 262 13.32 -10.75 0.85
N SER A 263 13.66 -11.38 -0.26
CA SER A 263 12.82 -12.40 -0.85
C SER A 263 13.60 -13.60 -1.36
N ILE A 264 12.95 -14.74 -1.34
CA ILE A 264 13.38 -15.96 -2.02
C ILE A 264 12.21 -16.46 -2.86
N GLU A 265 12.48 -16.77 -4.10
CA GLU A 265 11.55 -17.34 -5.06
C GLU A 265 12.15 -18.62 -5.63
N SER A 266 11.34 -19.66 -5.80
CA SER A 266 11.71 -20.88 -6.47
C SER A 266 10.58 -21.35 -7.34
N GLY A 267 10.92 -21.96 -8.46
CA GLY A 267 9.97 -22.56 -9.37
C GLY A 267 10.63 -23.56 -10.29
N TYR A 268 9.80 -24.29 -10.99
CA TYR A 268 10.26 -25.28 -11.97
C TYR A 268 9.60 -25.05 -13.31
N THR A 269 10.39 -24.95 -14.37
CA THR A 269 9.90 -24.76 -15.73
C THR A 269 9.80 -26.08 -16.45
N PHE A 270 8.61 -26.43 -16.89
CA PHE A 270 8.33 -27.61 -17.73
C PHE A 270 8.08 -27.15 -19.15
N ASN A 271 8.75 -27.83 -20.11
CA ASN A 271 8.31 -27.79 -21.50
C ASN A 271 7.17 -28.79 -21.66
N ILE A 272 5.95 -28.30 -21.98
CA ILE A 272 4.76 -29.14 -22.10
C ILE A 272 4.42 -29.51 -23.53
N GLY A 273 5.19 -29.02 -24.49
CA GLY A 273 5.05 -29.35 -25.91
C GLY A 273 5.85 -28.40 -26.79
N SER A 274 6.23 -28.89 -27.97
CA SER A 274 6.91 -28.07 -28.95
C SER A 274 6.42 -28.43 -30.35
N THR A 275 6.29 -27.41 -31.20
CA THR A 275 6.10 -27.53 -32.63
C THR A 275 7.38 -27.07 -33.35
N GLU A 276 7.39 -27.10 -34.66
CA GLU A 276 8.52 -26.57 -35.45
C GLU A 276 8.78 -25.08 -35.21
N GLN A 277 7.72 -24.32 -34.80
CA GLN A 277 7.77 -22.85 -34.66
C GLN A 277 7.68 -22.37 -33.23
N LEU A 278 7.04 -23.13 -32.33
CA LEU A 278 6.71 -22.70 -30.99
C LEU A 278 6.97 -23.79 -29.95
N SER A 279 7.49 -23.38 -28.79
CA SER A 279 7.55 -24.20 -27.58
C SER A 279 6.65 -23.62 -26.49
N TYR A 280 5.98 -24.50 -25.75
CA TYR A 280 4.99 -24.17 -24.72
C TYR A 280 5.56 -24.53 -23.35
N PHE A 281 5.47 -23.60 -22.42
CA PHE A 281 6.02 -23.77 -21.08
C PHE A 281 5.00 -23.46 -19.99
N ILE A 282 5.12 -24.18 -18.88
CA ILE A 282 4.43 -23.89 -17.63
C ILE A 282 5.46 -23.83 -16.50
N GLN A 283 5.33 -22.85 -15.62
CA GLN A 283 6.29 -22.59 -14.55
C GLN A 283 5.54 -22.32 -13.24
N PRO A 284 5.18 -23.39 -12.47
CA PRO A 284 4.77 -23.22 -11.09
C PRO A 284 5.89 -22.60 -10.27
N ASN A 285 5.52 -21.70 -9.37
CA ASN A 285 6.47 -20.97 -8.52
C ASN A 285 5.89 -20.63 -7.14
N ALA A 286 6.79 -20.44 -6.20
CA ALA A 286 6.50 -19.95 -4.87
C ALA A 286 7.53 -18.89 -4.45
N LYS A 287 7.08 -17.82 -3.82
CA LYS A 287 7.90 -16.73 -3.31
C LYS A 287 7.53 -16.38 -1.89
N ILE A 288 8.53 -16.17 -1.08
CA ILE A 288 8.39 -15.61 0.27
C ILE A 288 9.14 -14.29 0.30
N THR A 289 8.47 -13.24 0.75
CA THR A 289 9.06 -11.90 0.89
C THR A 289 8.85 -11.40 2.31
N TRP A 290 9.92 -11.07 3.00
CA TRP A 290 9.85 -10.31 4.24
C TRP A 290 10.10 -8.84 3.96
N VAL A 291 9.14 -8.00 4.36
CA VAL A 291 9.19 -6.54 4.18
C VAL A 291 9.30 -5.89 5.54
N GLY A 292 10.50 -5.47 5.92
CA GLY A 292 10.80 -4.81 7.19
C GLY A 292 10.71 -3.27 7.13
N ILE A 293 10.18 -2.70 6.05
CA ILE A 293 10.00 -1.25 5.94
C ILE A 293 8.98 -0.80 6.97
N ASN A 294 9.42 0.14 7.81
CA ASN A 294 8.59 0.72 8.86
C ASN A 294 8.83 2.22 8.97
N ALA A 295 7.80 2.94 9.38
CA ALA A 295 7.89 4.37 9.62
C ALA A 295 8.31 4.64 11.08
N GLN A 296 9.04 5.73 11.27
CA GLN A 296 9.46 6.17 12.59
C GLN A 296 8.27 6.71 13.35
N THR A 297 8.18 6.35 14.64
CA THR A 297 7.27 7.01 15.58
C THR A 297 7.61 8.50 15.62
N HIS A 298 6.60 9.35 15.52
CA HIS A 298 6.80 10.79 15.60
C HIS A 298 5.62 11.45 16.33
N THR A 299 5.85 12.67 16.78
CA THR A 299 4.84 13.50 17.42
C THR A 299 4.32 14.51 16.40
N ALA A 300 3.03 14.50 16.16
CA ALA A 300 2.36 15.44 15.28
C ALA A 300 2.28 16.84 15.91
N THR A 301 1.98 17.86 15.10
CA THR A 301 1.86 19.25 15.53
C THR A 301 0.78 19.44 16.64
N ASN A 302 -0.28 18.64 16.60
CA ASN A 302 -1.32 18.60 17.63
C ASN A 302 -0.94 17.78 18.87
N LYS A 303 0.33 17.34 18.99
CA LYS A 303 0.89 16.52 20.08
C LYS A 303 0.42 15.05 20.09
N ASP A 304 -0.32 14.57 19.11
CA ASP A 304 -0.60 13.14 18.94
C ASP A 304 0.70 12.37 18.66
N ILE A 305 0.85 11.23 19.31
CA ILE A 305 1.96 10.30 19.03
C ILE A 305 1.48 9.33 17.96
N ILE A 306 2.16 9.35 16.80
CA ILE A 306 1.84 8.49 15.67
C ILE A 306 2.79 7.30 15.66
N ASN A 307 2.21 6.11 15.84
CA ASN A 307 2.87 4.82 15.81
C ASN A 307 2.33 3.95 14.68
N TYR A 308 3.06 2.91 14.35
CA TYR A 308 2.67 1.96 13.31
C TYR A 308 2.55 0.56 13.91
N THR A 309 1.46 -0.13 13.59
CA THR A 309 1.28 -1.53 13.95
C THR A 309 2.14 -2.39 13.04
N ASN A 310 2.75 -3.44 13.61
CA ASN A 310 3.54 -4.44 12.88
C ASN A 310 4.78 -3.89 12.15
N ARG A 311 5.94 -4.07 12.79
CA ARG A 311 7.26 -3.62 12.30
C ARG A 311 7.81 -4.41 11.11
N GLY A 312 7.07 -5.38 10.59
CA GLY A 312 7.45 -6.20 9.44
C GLY A 312 6.27 -7.00 8.94
N GLN A 313 6.34 -7.45 7.71
CA GLN A 313 5.28 -8.16 7.02
C GLN A 313 5.88 -9.30 6.21
N LEU A 314 5.35 -10.51 6.38
CA LEU A 314 5.67 -11.64 5.53
C LEU A 314 4.59 -11.79 4.46
N ILE A 315 5.02 -11.83 3.21
CA ILE A 315 4.16 -12.03 2.05
C ILE A 315 4.56 -13.36 1.41
N THR A 316 3.60 -14.26 1.28
CA THR A 316 3.75 -15.52 0.54
C THR A 316 3.00 -15.40 -0.77
N ARG A 317 3.63 -15.77 -1.89
CA ARG A 317 3.03 -15.86 -3.22
C ARG A 317 3.19 -17.29 -3.74
N ILE A 318 2.12 -17.86 -4.24
CA ILE A 318 2.11 -19.17 -4.92
C ILE A 318 1.33 -18.99 -6.22
N GLY A 319 1.88 -19.48 -7.32
CA GLY A 319 1.25 -19.34 -8.62
C GLY A 319 1.89 -20.13 -9.74
N ALA A 320 1.46 -19.82 -10.93
CA ALA A 320 2.02 -20.40 -12.16
C ALA A 320 2.06 -19.34 -13.27
N LYS A 321 3.13 -19.38 -14.03
CA LYS A 321 3.32 -18.62 -15.28
C LYS A 321 3.27 -19.62 -16.45
N THR A 322 2.55 -19.30 -17.49
CA THR A 322 2.58 -20.01 -18.77
C THR A 322 3.06 -19.06 -19.85
N TYR A 323 3.89 -19.55 -20.75
CA TYR A 323 4.44 -18.73 -21.81
C TYR A 323 4.73 -19.55 -23.08
N LEU A 324 4.76 -18.83 -24.18
CA LEU A 324 5.15 -19.34 -25.49
C LEU A 324 6.53 -18.81 -25.83
N GLN A 325 7.32 -19.59 -26.54
CA GLN A 325 8.61 -19.15 -27.07
C GLN A 325 8.73 -19.58 -28.53
N THR A 326 9.16 -18.67 -29.39
CA THR A 326 9.47 -19.02 -30.79
C THR A 326 10.70 -19.90 -30.87
N THR A 327 10.61 -20.99 -31.64
CA THR A 327 11.66 -21.99 -31.78
C THR A 327 12.63 -21.70 -32.95
N ASN A 328 12.30 -20.71 -33.79
CA ASN A 328 13.16 -20.34 -34.91
C ASN A 328 14.56 -19.95 -34.42
N ASN A 329 15.58 -20.44 -35.12
CA ASN A 329 17.00 -20.09 -34.96
C ASN A 329 17.30 -18.60 -35.20
N SER A 330 16.28 -17.75 -35.28
CA SER A 330 16.42 -16.32 -35.41
C SER A 330 17.02 -15.72 -34.14
N GLU A 331 17.88 -14.75 -34.33
CA GLU A 331 18.46 -13.96 -33.24
C GLU A 331 17.38 -13.29 -32.35
N GLN A 332 16.16 -13.20 -32.87
CA GLN A 332 14.99 -12.63 -32.23
C GLN A 332 14.10 -13.70 -31.60
N GLN A 333 13.69 -13.48 -30.35
CA GLN A 333 12.74 -14.34 -29.65
C GLN A 333 11.62 -13.48 -29.07
N PHE A 334 10.41 -13.99 -29.16
CA PHE A 334 9.23 -13.35 -28.59
C PHE A 334 8.54 -14.34 -27.66
N MET A 335 8.32 -13.92 -26.41
CA MET A 335 7.78 -14.76 -25.35
C MET A 335 6.61 -14.06 -24.64
N PRO A 336 5.39 -14.13 -25.18
CA PRO A 336 4.19 -13.70 -24.46
C PRO A 336 3.92 -14.66 -23.31
N PHE A 337 3.43 -14.11 -22.19
CA PHE A 337 3.12 -14.88 -20.99
C PHE A 337 1.87 -14.40 -20.29
N ILE A 338 1.28 -15.32 -19.52
CA ILE A 338 0.23 -15.04 -18.55
C ILE A 338 0.66 -15.70 -17.23
N ALA A 339 0.42 -15.02 -16.11
CA ALA A 339 0.65 -15.58 -14.78
C ALA A 339 -0.56 -15.33 -13.87
N ILE A 340 -0.83 -16.32 -13.02
CA ILE A 340 -1.87 -16.23 -11.98
C ILE A 340 -1.21 -16.59 -10.67
N ASN A 341 -1.38 -15.73 -9.66
CA ASN A 341 -0.79 -15.91 -8.35
C ASN A 341 -1.82 -15.65 -7.25
N TRP A 342 -1.66 -16.35 -6.15
CA TRP A 342 -2.31 -16.05 -4.87
C TRP A 342 -1.26 -15.50 -3.92
N LEU A 343 -1.60 -14.40 -3.26
CA LEU A 343 -0.74 -13.74 -2.28
C LEU A 343 -1.42 -13.74 -0.91
N HIS A 344 -0.64 -14.04 0.11
CA HIS A 344 -1.06 -13.99 1.51
C HIS A 344 -0.09 -13.13 2.32
N GLN A 345 -0.65 -12.23 3.14
CA GLN A 345 0.09 -11.37 4.07
C GLN A 345 -0.24 -11.77 5.51
N ASN A 346 0.77 -12.01 6.32
CA ASN A 346 0.56 -12.45 7.71
C ASN A 346 -0.01 -11.36 8.63
N HIS A 347 0.28 -10.09 8.35
CA HIS A 347 -0.15 -8.94 9.16
C HIS A 347 -0.81 -7.85 8.32
N ASN A 348 -1.71 -7.13 8.96
CA ASN A 348 -2.30 -5.92 8.42
C ASN A 348 -1.31 -4.75 8.52
N THR A 349 -1.47 -3.77 7.64
CA THR A 349 -0.79 -2.47 7.79
C THR A 349 -1.72 -1.55 8.58
N GLY A 350 -1.24 -0.99 9.67
CA GLY A 350 -2.04 -0.12 10.52
C GLY A 350 -1.23 1.01 11.12
N THR A 351 -1.95 2.03 11.59
CA THR A 351 -1.42 3.18 12.30
C THR A 351 -2.16 3.37 13.61
N GLN A 352 -1.48 3.94 14.59
CA GLN A 352 -2.05 4.30 15.89
C GLN A 352 -1.74 5.76 16.19
N PHE A 353 -2.77 6.49 16.60
CA PHE A 353 -2.68 7.86 17.06
C PHE A 353 -2.97 7.90 18.56
N SER A 354 -1.97 8.20 19.36
CA SER A 354 -2.08 8.22 20.85
C SER A 354 -2.77 6.97 21.43
N GLY A 355 -2.45 5.78 20.85
CA GLY A 355 -3.00 4.49 21.27
C GLY A 355 -4.29 4.04 20.58
N GLN A 356 -4.93 4.90 19.78
CA GLN A 356 -6.13 4.57 19.01
C GLN A 356 -5.72 4.20 17.58
N GLY A 357 -6.07 2.99 17.12
CA GLY A 357 -5.56 2.42 15.89
C GLY A 357 -6.59 2.19 14.80
N VAL A 358 -6.10 2.24 13.56
CA VAL A 358 -6.83 1.85 12.36
C VAL A 358 -5.93 0.94 11.53
N GLU A 359 -6.46 -0.18 11.06
CA GLU A 359 -5.72 -1.18 10.29
C GLU A 359 -6.38 -1.48 8.93
N ASN A 360 -5.54 -1.78 7.94
CA ASN A 360 -5.98 -2.37 6.68
C ASN A 360 -6.19 -3.88 6.86
N SER A 361 -7.36 -4.37 6.50
CA SER A 361 -7.76 -5.77 6.74
C SER A 361 -7.49 -6.74 5.58
N SER A 362 -6.97 -6.29 4.44
CA SER A 362 -6.77 -7.16 3.28
C SER A 362 -5.51 -8.02 3.43
N LYS A 363 -5.68 -9.30 3.75
CA LYS A 363 -4.59 -10.27 3.88
C LYS A 363 -4.39 -11.16 2.65
N ASN A 364 -5.43 -11.39 1.88
CA ASN A 364 -5.38 -12.27 0.72
C ASN A 364 -5.71 -11.50 -0.54
N SER A 365 -5.00 -11.82 -1.62
CA SER A 365 -5.26 -11.26 -2.95
C SER A 365 -4.93 -12.26 -4.06
N ALA A 366 -5.66 -12.15 -5.15
CA ALA A 366 -5.36 -12.78 -6.41
C ALA A 366 -4.65 -11.77 -7.33
N GLU A 367 -3.63 -12.23 -8.03
CA GLU A 367 -2.86 -11.44 -8.98
C GLU A 367 -2.93 -12.06 -10.37
N PHE A 368 -3.23 -11.25 -11.37
CA PHE A 368 -3.24 -11.60 -12.78
C PHE A 368 -2.22 -10.73 -13.50
N LYS A 369 -1.25 -11.38 -14.16
CA LYS A 369 -0.21 -10.70 -14.91
C LYS A 369 -0.21 -11.18 -16.36
N ILE A 370 -0.19 -10.25 -17.30
CA ILE A 370 -0.01 -10.52 -18.72
C ILE A 370 1.14 -9.67 -19.24
N GLY A 371 1.98 -10.26 -20.07
CA GLY A 371 3.12 -9.53 -20.57
C GLY A 371 3.83 -10.21 -21.71
N VAL A 372 4.93 -9.62 -22.10
CA VAL A 372 5.82 -10.09 -23.14
C VAL A 372 7.27 -9.86 -22.74
N GLU A 373 8.11 -10.85 -22.98
CA GLU A 373 9.56 -10.73 -22.99
C GLU A 373 10.06 -10.91 -24.43
N SER A 374 11.00 -10.11 -24.87
CA SER A 374 11.55 -10.19 -26.21
C SER A 374 13.05 -10.07 -26.18
N LYS A 375 13.70 -10.99 -26.88
CA LYS A 375 15.09 -10.83 -27.33
C LYS A 375 15.04 -10.14 -28.69
N ILE A 376 15.47 -8.90 -28.76
CA ILE A 376 15.44 -8.08 -29.99
C ILE A 376 16.66 -8.42 -30.85
N ASP A 377 17.82 -8.54 -30.22
CA ASP A 377 19.07 -9.04 -30.84
C ASP A 377 19.92 -9.77 -29.78
N GLN A 378 21.17 -10.10 -30.10
CA GLN A 378 22.07 -10.81 -29.18
C GLN A 378 22.37 -10.03 -27.88
N ARG A 379 22.23 -8.74 -27.86
CA ARG A 379 22.59 -7.85 -26.75
C ARG A 379 21.41 -7.17 -26.10
N LEU A 380 20.31 -6.94 -26.85
CA LEU A 380 19.18 -6.14 -26.42
C LEU A 380 17.96 -7.00 -26.12
N HIS A 381 17.46 -6.86 -24.91
CA HIS A 381 16.23 -7.47 -24.43
C HIS A 381 15.26 -6.39 -23.96
N ALA A 382 13.98 -6.63 -24.17
CA ALA A 382 12.91 -5.78 -23.67
C ALA A 382 11.81 -6.61 -23.04
N TRP A 383 11.12 -6.07 -22.07
CA TRP A 383 9.91 -6.67 -21.47
C TRP A 383 8.89 -5.60 -21.12
N ALA A 384 7.65 -6.01 -21.17
CA ALA A 384 6.53 -5.21 -20.72
C ALA A 384 5.46 -6.12 -20.11
N ASN A 385 4.82 -5.66 -19.05
CA ASN A 385 3.70 -6.38 -18.47
C ASN A 385 2.70 -5.43 -17.82
N ILE A 386 1.47 -5.92 -17.70
CA ILE A 386 0.40 -5.32 -16.90
C ILE A 386 0.06 -6.33 -15.82
N ASN A 387 -0.06 -5.85 -14.60
CA ASN A 387 -0.44 -6.62 -13.43
C ASN A 387 -1.69 -6.02 -12.82
N HIS A 388 -2.65 -6.89 -12.46
CA HIS A 388 -3.85 -6.51 -11.74
C HIS A 388 -4.02 -7.42 -10.52
N GLN A 389 -4.02 -6.82 -9.34
CA GLN A 389 -4.20 -7.51 -8.07
C GLN A 389 -5.55 -7.12 -7.46
N ILE A 390 -6.32 -8.12 -7.03
CA ILE A 390 -7.60 -7.94 -6.34
C ILE A 390 -7.50 -8.61 -4.98
N GLY A 391 -7.76 -7.86 -3.93
CA GLY A 391 -7.74 -8.34 -2.56
C GLY A 391 -9.11 -8.27 -1.89
N ASN A 392 -9.17 -8.73 -0.64
CA ASN A 392 -10.37 -8.62 0.19
C ASN A 392 -10.79 -7.16 0.35
N TYR A 393 -12.06 -6.93 0.69
CA TYR A 393 -12.66 -5.61 0.98
C TYR A 393 -12.58 -4.62 -0.19
N ASN A 394 -12.60 -5.10 -1.43
CA ASN A 394 -12.47 -4.29 -2.65
C ASN A 394 -11.13 -3.54 -2.77
N THR A 395 -10.06 -4.08 -2.20
CA THR A 395 -8.73 -3.56 -2.47
C THR A 395 -8.27 -3.98 -3.86
N SER A 396 -7.62 -3.09 -4.59
CA SER A 396 -7.04 -3.41 -5.89
C SER A 396 -5.76 -2.63 -6.14
N ASP A 397 -4.87 -3.22 -6.93
CA ASP A 397 -3.64 -2.60 -7.40
C ASP A 397 -3.45 -2.95 -8.87
N THR A 398 -3.39 -1.93 -9.72
CA THR A 398 -3.17 -2.12 -11.16
C THR A 398 -1.92 -1.36 -11.55
N ASN A 399 -0.96 -2.05 -12.13
CA ASN A 399 0.27 -1.44 -12.58
C ASN A 399 0.73 -1.95 -13.94
N ALA A 400 1.52 -1.15 -14.60
CA ALA A 400 2.25 -1.48 -15.81
C ALA A 400 3.75 -1.32 -15.56
N LEU A 401 4.53 -2.21 -16.16
CA LEU A 401 5.98 -2.21 -16.08
C LEU A 401 6.56 -2.38 -17.48
N VAL A 402 7.60 -1.62 -17.78
CA VAL A 402 8.41 -1.73 -19.00
C VAL A 402 9.88 -1.70 -18.62
N GLY A 403 10.68 -2.51 -19.27
CA GLY A 403 12.13 -2.50 -19.07
C GLY A 403 12.91 -2.96 -20.28
N ILE A 404 14.19 -2.62 -20.24
CA ILE A 404 15.17 -3.03 -21.23
C ILE A 404 16.46 -3.50 -20.54
N LYS A 405 17.16 -4.44 -21.14
CA LYS A 405 18.46 -4.95 -20.72
C LYS A 405 19.42 -4.94 -21.90
N TYR A 406 20.62 -4.44 -21.67
CA TYR A 406 21.69 -4.44 -22.65
C TYR A 406 22.90 -5.22 -22.11
N ALA A 407 23.43 -6.12 -22.93
CA ALA A 407 24.63 -6.90 -22.65
C ALA A 407 25.83 -6.35 -23.42
N PHE A 408 26.95 -6.09 -22.74
CA PHE A 408 28.16 -5.49 -23.30
C PHE A 408 29.43 -6.22 -22.85
#